data_1d969fddd27ecb0caf38f9e80d2ee82b
#
_entry.id   1d969fddd27ecb0caf38f9e80d2ee82b
#
_cell.length_a   1.000
_cell.length_b   1.000
_cell.length_c   1.000
_cell.angle_alpha   90.00
_cell.angle_beta   90.00
_cell.angle_gamma   90.00
#
_symmetry.space_group_name_H-M   'P 1'
#
loop_
_entity.id
_entity.type
_entity.pdbx_description
1 polymer ?
#
loop_
_entity_poly.entity_id
_entity_poly.type
_entity_poly.pdbx_seq_one_letter_code
_entity_poly.pdbx_strand_id
1 'polypeptide(L)'
;MMEHIGWLSLVPPVVALTLVIITRKVFISLGIAILIGAFIAYDGLMQAVAGIFQTVISFFVSFETLDQPSFAGVVESMTENGISINDWELYIMLFLVFLGIVASLITFSGGGQAFSHWAEKRITTRKGSLFLPFALGLVIFIDDYFNALTVGNTSRPLTDRYRVSRAKLSYIVDSTSAPICVIVPMSSWGAYIIGIFASIFAANQIIEFSPLQAFIYTIPLNFYALIALIFIVLVIVFNIDVGAMKQHEDRAKKENQLTDPAKGKVPGSLSEDLTMANGRVSQLFIPILVLVVATVGMMLYTGAQGASHDGVDVTVLTVMEYTDIGLSLLIGSVTGLAVTMGMTIMARPNKSDFGKAVRAGIQSMLPAIGILVLAWTTIEMIGLLGTGNYLASLIDQSIHPGFLPVLLFLVAAFSGLATGTSWGTFGMLLPIAAQIAVVVEPTMLIPMLAAVLAGSIFGDHISPISDTTILSAAGSGSHHMDHVITQLPYAILTAVLASIAFFILGFLGAVIAWIVVGILLTITVFILQRVSKKETAAS
;
A
#
# COMPACT_ATOMS: atom_id res chain seq x y z
N MET A 1 -2.74 3.07 -38.08
CA MET A 1 -3.28 1.82 -37.52
C MET A 1 -4.19 2.04 -36.28
N MET A 2 -4.07 3.16 -35.54
CA MET A 2 -4.81 3.39 -34.28
C MET A 2 -6.30 3.79 -34.44
N GLU A 3 -6.74 4.28 -35.61
CA GLU A 3 -8.15 4.72 -35.78
C GLU A 3 -9.22 3.61 -35.80
N HIS A 4 -8.81 2.33 -35.84
CA HIS A 4 -9.75 1.20 -35.99
C HIS A 4 -9.94 0.35 -34.73
N ILE A 5 -9.20 0.57 -33.60
CA ILE A 5 -9.27 -0.30 -32.42
C ILE A 5 -10.57 -0.04 -31.63
N GLY A 6 -11.00 1.21 -31.51
CA GLY A 6 -12.29 1.57 -30.91
C GLY A 6 -12.57 0.86 -29.58
N TRP A 7 -13.77 0.25 -29.45
CA TRP A 7 -14.20 -0.45 -28.24
C TRP A 7 -13.32 -1.65 -27.84
N LEU A 8 -12.55 -2.23 -28.78
CA LEU A 8 -11.62 -3.33 -28.50
C LEU A 8 -10.51 -2.91 -27.52
N SER A 9 -10.16 -1.61 -27.48
CA SER A 9 -9.19 -1.09 -26.51
C SER A 9 -9.62 -1.24 -25.05
N LEU A 10 -10.93 -1.37 -24.80
CA LEU A 10 -11.47 -1.62 -23.46
C LEU A 10 -11.40 -3.09 -23.04
N VAL A 11 -11.19 -4.02 -23.98
CA VAL A 11 -11.23 -5.46 -23.67
C VAL A 11 -10.17 -5.86 -22.64
N PRO A 12 -8.89 -5.47 -22.75
CA PRO A 12 -7.89 -5.84 -21.76
C PRO A 12 -8.21 -5.36 -20.35
N PRO A 13 -8.50 -4.07 -20.08
CA PRO A 13 -8.83 -3.62 -18.73
C PRO A 13 -10.12 -4.24 -18.18
N VAL A 14 -11.15 -4.44 -19.00
CA VAL A 14 -12.40 -5.10 -18.58
C VAL A 14 -12.16 -6.57 -18.25
N VAL A 15 -11.35 -7.27 -19.05
CA VAL A 15 -10.96 -8.67 -18.78
C VAL A 15 -10.13 -8.77 -17.51
N ALA A 16 -9.14 -7.87 -17.30
CA ALA A 16 -8.35 -7.84 -16.08
C ALA A 16 -9.25 -7.75 -14.84
N LEU A 17 -10.15 -6.75 -14.80
CA LEU A 17 -11.08 -6.54 -13.70
C LEU A 17 -12.03 -7.73 -13.50
N THR A 18 -12.64 -8.22 -14.57
CA THR A 18 -13.58 -9.33 -14.51
C THR A 18 -12.92 -10.62 -14.02
N LEU A 19 -11.76 -10.96 -14.58
CA LEU A 19 -11.02 -12.15 -14.18
C LEU A 19 -10.52 -12.06 -12.74
N VAL A 20 -10.05 -10.90 -12.30
CA VAL A 20 -9.59 -10.73 -10.92
C VAL A 20 -10.74 -10.95 -9.93
N ILE A 21 -11.90 -10.40 -10.20
CA ILE A 21 -13.11 -10.58 -9.36
C ILE A 21 -13.53 -12.06 -9.31
N ILE A 22 -13.52 -12.76 -10.44
CA ILE A 22 -13.95 -14.16 -10.53
C ILE A 22 -12.89 -15.11 -9.96
N THR A 23 -11.61 -14.95 -10.35
CA THR A 23 -10.55 -15.90 -10.03
C THR A 23 -9.83 -15.59 -8.73
N ARG A 24 -9.86 -14.34 -8.26
CA ARG A 24 -9.10 -13.80 -7.13
C ARG A 24 -7.58 -13.97 -7.30
N LYS A 25 -7.10 -14.05 -8.55
CA LYS A 25 -5.69 -14.29 -8.89
C LYS A 25 -5.16 -13.15 -9.77
N VAL A 26 -4.58 -12.12 -9.15
CA VAL A 26 -4.09 -10.91 -9.83
C VAL A 26 -3.11 -11.25 -10.94
N PHE A 27 -2.11 -12.10 -10.69
CA PHE A 27 -1.10 -12.48 -11.69
C PHE A 27 -1.72 -13.08 -12.96
N ILE A 28 -2.68 -13.99 -12.80
CA ILE A 28 -3.34 -14.63 -13.94
C ILE A 28 -4.20 -13.62 -14.70
N SER A 29 -4.91 -12.77 -13.98
CA SER A 29 -5.83 -11.80 -14.57
C SER A 29 -5.09 -10.73 -15.38
N LEU A 30 -4.03 -10.15 -14.83
CA LEU A 30 -3.17 -9.21 -15.54
C LEU A 30 -2.44 -9.88 -16.71
N GLY A 31 -1.88 -11.08 -16.51
CA GLY A 31 -1.20 -11.83 -17.56
C GLY A 31 -2.11 -12.12 -18.76
N ILE A 32 -3.36 -12.55 -18.54
CA ILE A 32 -4.35 -12.77 -19.61
C ILE A 32 -4.71 -11.44 -20.29
N ALA A 33 -4.92 -10.38 -19.52
CA ALA A 33 -5.25 -9.07 -20.08
C ALA A 33 -4.11 -8.52 -20.97
N ILE A 34 -2.86 -8.66 -20.53
CA ILE A 34 -1.66 -8.29 -21.32
C ILE A 34 -1.60 -9.10 -22.61
N LEU A 35 -1.81 -10.43 -22.54
CA LEU A 35 -1.85 -11.27 -23.73
C LEU A 35 -2.92 -10.83 -24.73
N ILE A 36 -4.15 -10.56 -24.25
CA ILE A 36 -5.24 -10.08 -25.10
C ILE A 36 -4.88 -8.72 -25.68
N GLY A 37 -4.34 -7.80 -24.88
CA GLY A 37 -3.89 -6.49 -25.36
C GLY A 37 -2.85 -6.58 -26.45
N ALA A 38 -1.85 -7.43 -26.27
CA ALA A 38 -0.83 -7.68 -27.28
C ALA A 38 -1.39 -8.32 -28.58
N PHE A 39 -2.37 -9.23 -28.45
CA PHE A 39 -3.06 -9.79 -29.62
C PHE A 39 -3.88 -8.76 -30.41
N ILE A 40 -4.41 -7.73 -29.74
CA ILE A 40 -5.13 -6.63 -30.40
C ILE A 40 -4.14 -5.65 -31.03
N ALA A 41 -2.99 -5.42 -30.38
CA ALA A 41 -1.98 -4.45 -30.82
C ALA A 41 -1.12 -4.96 -31.99
N TYR A 42 -0.87 -6.27 -32.06
CA TYR A 42 0.08 -6.88 -32.99
C TYR A 42 -0.55 -7.94 -33.89
N ASP A 43 0.01 -8.11 -35.11
CA ASP A 43 -0.48 -9.08 -36.08
C ASP A 43 0.05 -10.50 -35.82
N GLY A 44 -0.70 -11.26 -35.05
CA GLY A 44 -0.45 -12.69 -34.79
C GLY A 44 0.33 -13.02 -33.54
N LEU A 45 0.31 -14.30 -33.16
CA LEU A 45 0.81 -14.82 -31.90
C LEU A 45 2.29 -14.51 -31.65
N MET A 46 3.13 -14.71 -32.66
CA MET A 46 4.58 -14.54 -32.48
C MET A 46 4.96 -13.08 -32.23
N GLN A 47 4.31 -12.14 -32.94
CA GLN A 47 4.54 -10.71 -32.74
C GLN A 47 3.96 -10.24 -31.41
N ALA A 48 2.80 -10.72 -31.00
CA ALA A 48 2.21 -10.40 -29.69
C ALA A 48 3.14 -10.84 -28.53
N VAL A 49 3.68 -12.06 -28.60
CA VAL A 49 4.62 -12.55 -27.58
C VAL A 49 5.96 -11.80 -27.62
N ALA A 50 6.47 -11.50 -28.83
CA ALA A 50 7.67 -10.69 -28.99
C ALA A 50 7.46 -9.25 -28.49
N GLY A 51 6.27 -8.66 -28.68
CA GLY A 51 5.91 -7.36 -28.16
C GLY A 51 5.89 -7.32 -26.63
N ILE A 52 5.30 -8.33 -25.99
CA ILE A 52 5.37 -8.46 -24.53
C ILE A 52 6.82 -8.60 -24.05
N PHE A 53 7.61 -9.43 -24.74
CA PHE A 53 9.04 -9.59 -24.42
C PHE A 53 9.79 -8.26 -24.55
N GLN A 54 9.58 -7.52 -25.67
CA GLN A 54 10.14 -6.19 -25.87
C GLN A 54 9.79 -5.26 -24.71
N THR A 55 8.51 -5.16 -24.36
CA THR A 55 8.02 -4.29 -23.27
C THR A 55 8.63 -4.68 -21.92
N VAL A 56 8.69 -5.95 -21.57
CA VAL A 56 9.28 -6.39 -20.30
C VAL A 56 10.79 -6.11 -20.25
N ILE A 57 11.50 -6.36 -21.34
CA ILE A 57 12.95 -6.11 -21.40
C ILE A 57 13.26 -4.61 -21.38
N SER A 58 12.42 -3.74 -21.98
CA SER A 58 12.63 -2.29 -21.94
C SER A 58 12.62 -1.69 -20.54
N PHE A 59 12.05 -2.38 -19.53
CA PHE A 59 12.16 -1.95 -18.14
C PHE A 59 13.56 -2.15 -17.54
N PHE A 60 14.38 -3.00 -18.14
CA PHE A 60 15.73 -3.29 -17.65
C PHE A 60 16.83 -2.74 -18.52
N VAL A 61 16.57 -2.63 -19.81
CA VAL A 61 17.57 -2.26 -20.81
C VAL A 61 16.96 -1.24 -21.77
N SER A 62 17.66 -0.11 -21.96
CA SER A 62 17.28 0.89 -22.96
C SER A 62 17.70 0.44 -24.35
N PHE A 63 16.76 0.40 -25.28
CA PHE A 63 16.96 0.11 -26.69
C PHE A 63 15.84 0.73 -27.53
N GLU A 64 16.03 0.83 -28.84
CA GLU A 64 15.00 1.34 -29.74
C GLU A 64 13.87 0.30 -29.87
N THR A 65 12.65 0.69 -29.52
CA THR A 65 11.48 -0.19 -29.61
C THR A 65 11.00 -0.32 -31.06
N LEU A 66 10.61 -1.53 -31.42
CA LEU A 66 10.17 -1.85 -32.79
C LEU A 66 8.65 -1.78 -32.88
N ASP A 67 8.12 -1.17 -33.94
CA ASP A 67 6.68 -1.15 -34.23
C ASP A 67 6.12 -2.56 -34.50
N GLN A 68 6.94 -3.40 -35.13
CA GLN A 68 6.62 -4.81 -35.39
C GLN A 68 7.68 -5.70 -34.75
N PRO A 69 7.54 -6.02 -33.46
CA PRO A 69 8.55 -6.72 -32.69
C PRO A 69 8.72 -8.17 -33.15
N SER A 70 9.98 -8.58 -33.25
CA SER A 70 10.39 -9.98 -33.38
C SER A 70 11.49 -10.26 -32.36
N PHE A 71 11.62 -11.48 -31.89
CA PHE A 71 12.66 -11.81 -30.91
C PHE A 71 14.07 -11.48 -31.39
N ALA A 72 14.36 -11.77 -32.66
CA ALA A 72 15.65 -11.47 -33.25
C ALA A 72 15.89 -9.95 -33.34
N GLY A 73 14.91 -9.19 -33.85
CA GLY A 73 15.00 -7.74 -33.95
C GLY A 73 15.16 -7.04 -32.60
N VAL A 74 14.45 -7.48 -31.56
CA VAL A 74 14.61 -6.94 -30.20
C VAL A 74 16.04 -7.17 -29.68
N VAL A 75 16.58 -8.38 -29.87
CA VAL A 75 17.96 -8.69 -29.45
C VAL A 75 18.99 -7.88 -30.28
N GLU A 76 18.76 -7.71 -31.57
CA GLU A 76 19.60 -6.89 -32.45
C GLU A 76 19.60 -5.42 -32.01
N SER A 77 18.42 -4.81 -31.79
CA SER A 77 18.27 -3.44 -31.31
C SER A 77 18.93 -3.20 -29.94
N MET A 78 18.87 -4.18 -29.03
CA MET A 78 19.57 -4.10 -27.75
C MET A 78 21.11 -4.07 -27.90
N THR A 79 21.65 -4.70 -28.94
CA THR A 79 23.09 -4.86 -29.12
C THR A 79 23.72 -3.79 -30.03
N GLU A 80 22.97 -3.21 -30.93
CA GLU A 80 23.47 -2.20 -31.88
C GLU A 80 23.95 -0.91 -31.25
N ASN A 81 23.25 -0.41 -30.22
CA ASN A 81 23.53 0.86 -29.55
C ASN A 81 24.33 0.71 -28.25
N GLY A 82 24.79 -0.50 -27.92
CA GLY A 82 25.37 -0.81 -26.62
C GLY A 82 24.29 -1.00 -25.56
N ILE A 83 24.54 -1.89 -24.59
CA ILE A 83 23.59 -2.19 -23.51
C ILE A 83 23.65 -1.04 -22.49
N SER A 84 22.58 -0.26 -22.39
CA SER A 84 22.35 0.71 -21.32
C SER A 84 21.27 0.17 -20.37
N ILE A 85 21.52 0.22 -19.07
CA ILE A 85 20.58 -0.27 -18.06
C ILE A 85 19.60 0.84 -17.71
N ASN A 86 18.32 0.50 -17.61
CA ASN A 86 17.30 1.38 -17.05
C ASN A 86 17.39 1.38 -15.54
N ASP A 87 17.94 2.43 -14.98
CA ASP A 87 18.25 2.52 -13.56
C ASP A 87 16.99 2.63 -12.70
N TRP A 88 15.96 3.30 -13.19
CA TRP A 88 14.76 3.62 -12.42
C TRP A 88 14.01 2.37 -11.92
N GLU A 89 13.61 1.50 -12.83
CA GLU A 89 12.86 0.29 -12.50
C GLU A 89 13.70 -0.66 -11.64
N LEU A 90 14.99 -0.74 -11.94
CA LEU A 90 15.93 -1.55 -11.17
C LEU A 90 16.08 -1.03 -9.73
N TYR A 91 16.18 0.30 -9.53
CA TYR A 91 16.31 0.90 -8.20
C TYR A 91 15.07 0.62 -7.34
N ILE A 92 13.88 0.72 -7.89
CA ILE A 92 12.63 0.41 -7.18
C ILE A 92 12.57 -1.07 -6.77
N MET A 93 12.92 -1.99 -7.68
CA MET A 93 12.92 -3.43 -7.36
C MET A 93 13.96 -3.79 -6.29
N LEU A 94 15.19 -3.24 -6.39
CA LEU A 94 16.24 -3.45 -5.40
C LEU A 94 15.84 -2.85 -4.05
N PHE A 95 15.22 -1.66 -4.04
CA PHE A 95 14.69 -1.07 -2.82
C PHE A 95 13.71 -2.01 -2.12
N LEU A 96 12.73 -2.56 -2.84
CA LEU A 96 11.73 -3.48 -2.27
C LEU A 96 12.41 -4.73 -1.67
N VAL A 97 13.37 -5.33 -2.39
CA VAL A 97 14.11 -6.50 -1.89
C VAL A 97 14.88 -6.17 -0.60
N PHE A 98 15.62 -5.05 -0.59
CA PHE A 98 16.42 -4.67 0.57
C PHE A 98 15.52 -4.31 1.76
N LEU A 99 14.40 -3.67 1.51
CA LEU A 99 13.42 -3.35 2.55
C LEU A 99 12.83 -4.61 3.18
N GLY A 100 12.47 -5.61 2.38
CA GLY A 100 12.01 -6.90 2.88
C GLY A 100 13.05 -7.60 3.75
N ILE A 101 14.34 -7.54 3.36
CA ILE A 101 15.44 -8.09 4.19
C ILE A 101 15.57 -7.30 5.50
N VAL A 102 15.52 -5.97 5.47
CA VAL A 102 15.56 -5.11 6.68
C VAL A 102 14.43 -5.50 7.63
N ALA A 103 13.19 -5.57 7.15
CA ALA A 103 12.02 -5.93 7.93
C ALA A 103 12.16 -7.31 8.59
N SER A 104 12.59 -8.31 7.80
CA SER A 104 12.80 -9.68 8.29
C SER A 104 13.92 -9.77 9.33
N LEU A 105 15.04 -9.07 9.14
CA LEU A 105 16.15 -9.05 10.09
C LEU A 105 15.81 -8.30 11.38
N ILE A 106 15.02 -7.23 11.33
CA ILE A 106 14.51 -6.55 12.53
C ILE A 106 13.65 -7.51 13.36
N THR A 107 12.73 -8.25 12.72
CA THR A 107 11.92 -9.28 13.37
C THR A 107 12.81 -10.35 14.00
N PHE A 108 13.74 -10.89 13.24
CA PHE A 108 14.68 -11.92 13.66
C PHE A 108 15.54 -11.49 14.86
N SER A 109 15.95 -10.20 14.93
CA SER A 109 16.81 -9.65 16.00
C SER A 109 16.19 -9.70 17.40
N GLY A 110 14.86 -9.86 17.52
CA GLY A 110 14.14 -9.81 18.79
C GLY A 110 13.95 -8.39 19.37
N GLY A 111 14.22 -7.35 18.56
CA GLY A 111 14.07 -5.95 18.97
C GLY A 111 12.65 -5.59 19.43
N GLY A 112 11.63 -6.16 18.79
CA GLY A 112 10.22 -6.01 19.18
C GLY A 112 9.91 -6.57 20.55
N GLN A 113 10.41 -7.78 20.89
CA GLN A 113 10.23 -8.39 22.22
C GLN A 113 10.92 -7.57 23.31
N ALA A 114 12.14 -7.10 23.05
CA ALA A 114 12.86 -6.22 23.98
C ALA A 114 12.09 -4.92 24.25
N PHE A 115 11.46 -4.35 23.22
CA PHE A 115 10.62 -3.17 23.36
C PHE A 115 9.33 -3.46 24.15
N SER A 116 8.71 -4.60 23.95
CA SER A 116 7.53 -5.02 24.72
C SER A 116 7.82 -5.03 26.22
N HIS A 117 8.92 -5.68 26.65
CA HIS A 117 9.35 -5.69 28.06
C HIS A 117 9.67 -4.29 28.60
N TRP A 118 10.21 -3.40 27.76
CA TRP A 118 10.47 -2.01 28.15
C TRP A 118 9.15 -1.23 28.35
N ALA A 119 8.17 -1.43 27.45
CA ALA A 119 6.86 -0.76 27.48
C ALA A 119 6.02 -1.21 28.69
N GLU A 120 6.04 -2.50 29.04
CA GLU A 120 5.33 -3.05 30.21
C GLU A 120 5.68 -2.37 31.53
N LYS A 121 6.90 -1.88 31.67
CA LYS A 121 7.38 -1.17 32.86
C LYS A 121 6.93 0.29 32.93
N ARG A 122 6.46 0.87 31.82
CA ARG A 122 6.15 2.30 31.70
C ARG A 122 4.67 2.61 31.49
N ILE A 123 3.97 1.72 30.82
CA ILE A 123 2.55 1.92 30.52
C ILE A 123 1.72 1.31 31.64
N THR A 124 0.96 2.17 32.32
CA THR A 124 0.21 1.80 33.52
C THR A 124 -1.31 1.89 33.38
N THR A 125 -1.81 2.23 32.17
CA THR A 125 -3.24 2.40 31.93
C THR A 125 -3.72 1.58 30.74
N ARG A 126 -5.01 1.19 30.76
CA ARG A 126 -5.64 0.48 29.65
C ARG A 126 -5.64 1.31 28.36
N LYS A 127 -5.90 2.63 28.43
CA LYS A 127 -5.79 3.51 27.26
C LYS A 127 -4.36 3.55 26.71
N GLY A 128 -3.37 3.63 27.60
CA GLY A 128 -1.96 3.56 27.21
C GLY A 128 -1.63 2.25 26.47
N SER A 129 -2.20 1.11 26.92
CA SER A 129 -1.99 -0.17 26.24
C SER A 129 -2.62 -0.24 24.84
N LEU A 130 -3.66 0.54 24.57
CA LEU A 130 -4.28 0.68 23.24
C LEU A 130 -3.53 1.69 22.36
N PHE A 131 -2.97 2.75 22.96
CA PHE A 131 -2.15 3.71 22.22
C PHE A 131 -0.79 3.15 21.81
N LEU A 132 -0.28 2.12 22.49
CA LEU A 132 0.99 1.49 22.14
C LEU A 132 0.97 0.90 20.71
N PRO A 133 0.04 -0.01 20.35
CA PRO A 133 -0.01 -0.54 18.98
C PRO A 133 -0.27 0.55 17.95
N PHE A 134 -1.08 1.57 18.25
CA PHE A 134 -1.29 2.70 17.36
C PHE A 134 0.02 3.47 17.10
N ALA A 135 0.74 3.86 18.15
CA ALA A 135 2.00 4.60 18.04
C ALA A 135 3.08 3.77 17.31
N LEU A 136 3.19 2.48 17.63
CA LEU A 136 4.10 1.57 16.92
C LEU A 136 3.73 1.42 15.46
N GLY A 137 2.43 1.30 15.14
CA GLY A 137 1.93 1.24 13.77
C GLY A 137 2.34 2.45 12.95
N LEU A 138 2.31 3.65 13.54
CA LEU A 138 2.78 4.88 12.86
C LEU A 138 4.31 4.91 12.65
N VAL A 139 5.09 4.33 13.56
CA VAL A 139 6.57 4.33 13.49
C VAL A 139 7.09 3.22 12.58
N ILE A 140 6.43 2.07 12.57
CA ILE A 140 6.82 0.90 11.78
C ILE A 140 6.09 0.92 10.42
N PHE A 141 6.28 1.98 9.66
CA PHE A 141 5.61 2.21 8.36
C PHE A 141 6.32 1.56 7.16
N ILE A 142 7.43 0.89 7.37
CA ILE A 142 8.32 0.38 6.32
C ILE A 142 7.56 -0.51 5.34
N ASP A 143 6.74 -1.41 5.89
CA ASP A 143 5.98 -2.41 5.15
C ASP A 143 4.77 -2.84 5.99
N ASP A 144 3.64 -3.10 5.35
CA ASP A 144 2.38 -3.44 6.02
C ASP A 144 2.41 -4.81 6.70
N TYR A 145 3.01 -5.82 6.06
CA TYR A 145 3.15 -7.18 6.65
C TYR A 145 4.06 -7.15 7.87
N PHE A 146 5.18 -6.44 7.75
CA PHE A 146 6.11 -6.25 8.87
C PHE A 146 5.44 -5.46 10.00
N ASN A 147 4.69 -4.41 9.67
CA ASN A 147 3.91 -3.63 10.64
C ASN A 147 2.93 -4.55 11.37
N ALA A 148 2.03 -5.23 10.66
CA ALA A 148 0.97 -6.07 11.22
C ALA A 148 1.52 -7.12 12.19
N LEU A 149 2.55 -7.85 11.80
CA LEU A 149 3.15 -8.90 12.62
C LEU A 149 3.92 -8.33 13.81
N THR A 150 4.77 -7.32 13.59
CA THR A 150 5.65 -6.77 14.63
C THR A 150 4.85 -6.00 15.66
N VAL A 151 3.93 -5.14 15.24
CA VAL A 151 3.09 -4.35 16.15
C VAL A 151 2.16 -5.26 16.95
N GLY A 152 1.51 -6.23 16.28
CA GLY A 152 0.64 -7.20 16.92
C GLY A 152 1.37 -7.97 18.03
N ASN A 153 2.46 -8.68 17.67
CA ASN A 153 3.23 -9.50 18.60
C ASN A 153 3.85 -8.68 19.75
N THR A 154 4.38 -7.49 19.45
CA THR A 154 5.02 -6.61 20.45
C THR A 154 4.01 -6.06 21.45
N SER A 155 2.78 -5.78 21.02
CA SER A 155 1.76 -5.14 21.86
C SER A 155 0.93 -6.16 22.68
N ARG A 156 0.89 -7.43 22.25
CA ARG A 156 0.09 -8.50 22.88
C ARG A 156 0.28 -8.61 24.39
N PRO A 157 1.50 -8.76 24.94
CA PRO A 157 1.67 -8.97 26.37
C PRO A 157 1.07 -7.83 27.20
N LEU A 158 1.23 -6.59 26.70
CA LEU A 158 0.69 -5.42 27.40
C LEU A 158 -0.84 -5.33 27.29
N THR A 159 -1.41 -5.54 26.09
CA THR A 159 -2.86 -5.51 25.89
C THR A 159 -3.56 -6.62 26.65
N ASP A 160 -2.96 -7.80 26.75
CA ASP A 160 -3.45 -8.92 27.54
C ASP A 160 -3.51 -8.58 29.03
N ARG A 161 -2.44 -8.01 29.57
CA ARG A 161 -2.37 -7.55 30.96
C ARG A 161 -3.51 -6.59 31.32
N TYR A 162 -3.92 -5.73 30.37
CA TYR A 162 -5.00 -4.76 30.55
C TYR A 162 -6.37 -5.27 30.08
N ARG A 163 -6.51 -6.57 29.82
CA ARG A 163 -7.76 -7.24 29.41
C ARG A 163 -8.40 -6.57 28.19
N VAL A 164 -7.58 -6.24 27.19
CA VAL A 164 -8.04 -5.82 25.87
C VAL A 164 -8.30 -7.07 25.04
N SER A 165 -9.43 -7.14 24.35
CA SER A 165 -9.72 -8.28 23.46
C SER A 165 -8.71 -8.35 22.31
N ARG A 166 -8.36 -9.56 21.88
CA ARG A 166 -7.46 -9.76 20.76
C ARG A 166 -8.04 -9.20 19.45
N ALA A 167 -9.36 -9.22 19.31
CA ALA A 167 -10.07 -8.61 18.18
C ALA A 167 -9.84 -7.08 18.14
N LYS A 168 -9.86 -6.39 19.29
CA LYS A 168 -9.58 -4.95 19.33
C LYS A 168 -8.13 -4.62 19.03
N LEU A 169 -7.20 -5.44 19.51
CA LEU A 169 -5.79 -5.29 19.13
C LEU A 169 -5.62 -5.46 17.61
N SER A 170 -6.23 -6.51 17.02
CA SER A 170 -6.17 -6.75 15.56
C SER A 170 -6.74 -5.57 14.77
N TYR A 171 -7.86 -4.99 15.21
CA TYR A 171 -8.44 -3.80 14.58
C TYR A 171 -7.48 -2.61 14.57
N ILE A 172 -6.79 -2.33 15.68
CA ILE A 172 -5.83 -1.21 15.75
C ILE A 172 -4.63 -1.49 14.83
N VAL A 173 -4.12 -2.72 14.84
CA VAL A 173 -2.98 -3.14 14.03
C VAL A 173 -3.31 -3.03 12.55
N ASP A 174 -4.41 -3.62 12.09
CA ASP A 174 -4.83 -3.63 10.70
C ASP A 174 -5.13 -2.22 10.18
N SER A 175 -5.88 -1.43 10.98
CA SER A 175 -6.22 -0.05 10.64
C SER A 175 -5.05 0.94 10.71
N THR A 176 -3.85 0.52 11.15
CA THR A 176 -2.62 1.32 11.08
C THR A 176 -1.66 0.82 10.02
N SER A 177 -1.60 -0.47 9.71
CA SER A 177 -0.60 -1.05 8.80
C SER A 177 -0.71 -0.51 7.37
N ALA A 178 -1.75 -0.85 6.64
CA ALA A 178 -1.96 -0.37 5.27
C ALA A 178 -2.18 1.16 5.19
N PRO A 179 -3.00 1.79 6.08
CA PRO A 179 -3.20 3.24 6.04
C PRO A 179 -1.94 4.08 6.24
N ILE A 180 -0.96 3.64 7.05
CA ILE A 180 0.28 4.39 7.19
C ILE A 180 1.23 4.13 6.00
N CYS A 181 1.30 2.90 5.49
CA CYS A 181 2.19 2.57 4.38
C CYS A 181 1.84 3.32 3.10
N VAL A 182 0.55 3.55 2.83
CA VAL A 182 0.11 4.25 1.61
C VAL A 182 0.39 5.75 1.61
N ILE A 183 0.64 6.36 2.76
CA ILE A 183 0.89 7.82 2.87
C ILE A 183 2.36 8.15 3.11
N VAL A 184 3.22 7.14 3.27
CA VAL A 184 4.66 7.36 3.51
C VAL A 184 5.45 6.99 2.26
N PRO A 185 6.13 7.95 1.61
CA PRO A 185 6.81 7.72 0.32
C PRO A 185 7.99 6.75 0.38
N MET A 186 8.60 6.57 1.55
CA MET A 186 9.73 5.66 1.78
C MET A 186 9.31 4.28 2.32
N SER A 187 8.02 3.96 2.30
CA SER A 187 7.51 2.62 2.55
C SER A 187 7.60 1.75 1.28
N SER A 188 7.39 0.43 1.43
CA SER A 188 7.24 -0.48 0.30
C SER A 188 6.09 -0.05 -0.63
N TRP A 189 4.97 0.39 -0.06
CA TRP A 189 3.81 0.89 -0.79
C TRP A 189 4.09 2.21 -1.50
N GLY A 190 4.73 3.16 -0.80
CA GLY A 190 5.12 4.45 -1.37
C GLY A 190 5.99 4.28 -2.61
N ALA A 191 7.05 3.46 -2.51
CA ALA A 191 7.93 3.18 -3.65
C ALA A 191 7.19 2.51 -4.82
N TYR A 192 6.32 1.55 -4.53
CA TYR A 192 5.51 0.87 -5.54
C TYR A 192 4.57 1.84 -6.27
N ILE A 193 3.84 2.68 -5.52
CA ILE A 193 2.91 3.66 -6.08
C ILE A 193 3.65 4.71 -6.91
N ILE A 194 4.78 5.23 -6.40
CA ILE A 194 5.62 6.20 -7.12
C ILE A 194 6.17 5.57 -8.40
N GLY A 195 6.55 4.29 -8.35
CA GLY A 195 6.98 3.54 -9.54
C GLY A 195 5.88 3.43 -10.61
N ILE A 196 4.63 3.19 -10.21
CA ILE A 196 3.47 3.20 -11.12
C ILE A 196 3.22 4.61 -11.66
N PHE A 197 3.27 5.65 -10.81
CA PHE A 197 3.08 7.03 -11.26
C PHE A 197 4.13 7.45 -12.29
N ALA A 198 5.40 7.06 -12.09
CA ALA A 198 6.47 7.34 -13.05
C ALA A 198 6.17 6.75 -14.42
N SER A 199 5.77 5.48 -14.50
CA SER A 199 5.40 4.83 -15.75
C SER A 199 4.15 5.45 -16.39
N ILE A 200 3.12 5.77 -15.58
CA ILE A 200 1.92 6.46 -16.07
C ILE A 200 2.28 7.82 -16.68
N PHE A 201 3.13 8.60 -16.00
CA PHE A 201 3.49 9.96 -16.42
C PHE A 201 4.33 9.92 -17.70
N ALA A 202 5.26 8.97 -17.80
CA ALA A 202 6.03 8.74 -19.02
C ALA A 202 5.11 8.36 -20.19
N ALA A 203 4.23 7.38 -20.01
CA ALA A 203 3.34 6.89 -21.06
C ALA A 203 2.32 7.94 -21.54
N ASN A 204 1.87 8.85 -20.66
CA ASN A 204 0.89 9.89 -20.99
C ASN A 204 1.51 11.28 -21.17
N GLN A 205 2.85 11.41 -21.18
CA GLN A 205 3.59 12.67 -21.32
C GLN A 205 3.17 13.74 -20.30
N ILE A 206 2.87 13.32 -19.04
CA ILE A 206 2.52 14.21 -17.95
C ILE A 206 3.80 14.82 -17.40
N ILE A 207 3.96 16.13 -17.57
CA ILE A 207 5.14 16.90 -17.12
C ILE A 207 4.84 17.90 -15.99
N GLU A 208 3.56 18.04 -15.61
CA GLU A 208 3.12 19.02 -14.61
C GLU A 208 3.56 18.68 -13.19
N PHE A 209 3.80 17.39 -12.91
CA PHE A 209 4.19 16.89 -11.60
C PHE A 209 5.28 15.83 -11.74
N SER A 210 6.26 15.85 -10.81
CA SER A 210 7.09 14.66 -10.63
C SER A 210 6.28 13.53 -9.97
N PRO A 211 6.66 12.25 -10.16
CA PRO A 211 5.98 11.13 -9.51
C PRO A 211 5.90 11.27 -7.98
N LEU A 212 6.97 11.79 -7.36
CA LEU A 212 7.01 12.08 -5.91
C LEU A 212 6.05 13.20 -5.52
N GLN A 213 6.01 14.31 -6.28
CA GLN A 213 5.06 15.40 -6.04
C GLN A 213 3.62 14.91 -6.13
N ALA A 214 3.28 14.15 -7.17
CA ALA A 214 1.95 13.58 -7.31
C ALA A 214 1.59 12.68 -6.13
N PHE A 215 2.51 11.81 -5.69
CA PHE A 215 2.30 10.98 -4.51
C PHE A 215 1.99 11.83 -3.28
N ILE A 216 2.80 12.88 -3.01
CA ILE A 216 2.59 13.76 -1.86
C ILE A 216 1.25 14.49 -1.95
N TYR A 217 0.83 14.91 -3.14
CA TYR A 217 -0.47 15.55 -3.33
C TYR A 217 -1.66 14.59 -3.15
N THR A 218 -1.48 13.26 -3.33
CA THR A 218 -2.52 12.28 -2.99
C THR A 218 -2.70 12.10 -1.49
N ILE A 219 -1.70 12.38 -0.64
CA ILE A 219 -1.76 12.14 0.80
C ILE A 219 -2.96 12.86 1.46
N PRO A 220 -3.12 14.20 1.33
CA PRO A 220 -4.26 14.89 1.93
C PRO A 220 -5.60 14.53 1.32
N LEU A 221 -5.62 13.86 0.17
CA LEU A 221 -6.82 13.38 -0.52
C LEU A 221 -7.10 11.90 -0.25
N ASN A 222 -6.22 11.16 0.40
CA ASN A 222 -6.48 9.78 0.80
C ASN A 222 -7.40 9.77 2.03
N PHE A 223 -8.68 10.13 1.80
CA PHE A 223 -9.66 10.30 2.86
C PHE A 223 -9.83 9.03 3.71
N TYR A 224 -9.87 7.84 3.09
CA TYR A 224 -10.06 6.61 3.85
C TYR A 224 -8.92 6.37 4.85
N ALA A 225 -7.67 6.43 4.41
CA ALA A 225 -6.52 6.18 5.26
C ALA A 225 -6.46 7.19 6.42
N LEU A 226 -6.62 8.48 6.12
CA LEU A 226 -6.54 9.55 7.12
C LEU A 226 -7.70 9.50 8.11
N ILE A 227 -8.94 9.26 7.64
CA ILE A 227 -10.10 9.12 8.53
C ILE A 227 -9.95 7.86 9.40
N ALA A 228 -9.46 6.74 8.87
CA ALA A 228 -9.22 5.51 9.63
C ALA A 228 -8.23 5.75 10.79
N LEU A 229 -7.10 6.40 10.52
CA LEU A 229 -6.10 6.74 11.54
C LEU A 229 -6.68 7.68 12.61
N ILE A 230 -7.43 8.71 12.22
CA ILE A 230 -8.10 9.62 13.17
C ILE A 230 -9.15 8.85 13.98
N PHE A 231 -9.91 7.97 13.33
CA PHE A 231 -11.00 7.25 13.96
C PHE A 231 -10.51 6.25 15.02
N ILE A 232 -9.36 5.59 14.82
CA ILE A 232 -8.73 4.76 15.87
C ILE A 232 -8.47 5.59 17.14
N VAL A 233 -7.89 6.78 16.98
CA VAL A 233 -7.64 7.67 18.14
C VAL A 233 -8.95 8.00 18.87
N LEU A 234 -10.01 8.32 18.12
CA LEU A 234 -11.32 8.62 18.71
C LEU A 234 -11.93 7.39 19.39
N VAL A 235 -11.80 6.20 18.79
CA VAL A 235 -12.24 4.93 19.40
C VAL A 235 -11.54 4.68 20.74
N ILE A 236 -10.22 4.92 20.82
CA ILE A 236 -9.42 4.75 22.05
C ILE A 236 -9.77 5.80 23.09
N VAL A 237 -9.79 7.08 22.70
CA VAL A 237 -10.04 8.20 23.62
C VAL A 237 -11.44 8.10 24.24
N PHE A 238 -12.43 7.79 23.43
CA PHE A 238 -13.83 7.79 23.83
C PHE A 238 -14.35 6.41 24.23
N ASN A 239 -13.51 5.35 24.21
CA ASN A 239 -13.87 3.95 24.51
C ASN A 239 -15.10 3.49 23.70
N ILE A 240 -15.07 3.65 22.40
CA ILE A 240 -16.16 3.28 21.52
C ILE A 240 -16.03 1.79 21.17
N ASP A 241 -16.91 0.97 21.76
CA ASP A 241 -17.04 -0.44 21.47
C ASP A 241 -18.50 -0.70 21.04
N VAL A 242 -18.73 -1.15 19.80
CA VAL A 242 -20.08 -1.37 19.24
C VAL A 242 -20.21 -2.76 18.65
N GLY A 243 -21.43 -3.31 18.68
CA GLY A 243 -21.77 -4.58 18.07
C GLY A 243 -20.87 -5.75 18.53
N ALA A 244 -20.34 -6.52 17.58
CA ALA A 244 -19.46 -7.67 17.87
C ALA A 244 -18.20 -7.28 18.65
N MET A 245 -17.59 -6.12 18.37
CA MET A 245 -16.42 -5.64 19.10
C MET A 245 -16.73 -5.47 20.58
N LYS A 246 -17.90 -4.92 20.92
CA LYS A 246 -18.32 -4.76 22.31
C LYS A 246 -18.44 -6.10 23.03
N GLN A 247 -19.01 -7.12 22.39
CA GLN A 247 -19.12 -8.45 22.99
C GLN A 247 -17.74 -9.03 23.33
N HIS A 248 -16.76 -8.90 22.44
CA HIS A 248 -15.38 -9.34 22.69
C HIS A 248 -14.73 -8.53 23.83
N GLU A 249 -14.92 -7.22 23.86
CA GLU A 249 -14.39 -6.34 24.90
C GLU A 249 -15.03 -6.58 26.28
N ASP A 250 -16.34 -6.80 26.34
CA ASP A 250 -17.04 -7.11 27.59
C ASP A 250 -16.60 -8.46 28.15
N ARG A 251 -16.45 -9.49 27.30
CA ARG A 251 -15.91 -10.80 27.70
C ARG A 251 -14.48 -10.67 28.23
N ALA A 252 -13.62 -9.93 27.53
CA ALA A 252 -12.25 -9.70 27.97
C ALA A 252 -12.19 -8.98 29.34
N LYS A 253 -13.04 -7.98 29.57
CA LYS A 253 -13.09 -7.19 30.80
C LYS A 253 -13.68 -7.98 31.97
N LYS A 254 -14.85 -8.65 31.78
CA LYS A 254 -15.62 -9.30 32.84
C LYS A 254 -15.08 -10.69 33.17
N GLU A 255 -14.71 -11.47 32.14
CA GLU A 255 -14.39 -12.89 32.28
C GLU A 255 -12.88 -13.18 32.12
N ASN A 256 -12.08 -12.18 31.77
CA ASN A 256 -10.66 -12.33 31.43
C ASN A 256 -10.40 -13.29 30.23
N GLN A 257 -11.38 -13.41 29.33
CA GLN A 257 -11.30 -14.22 28.12
C GLN A 257 -11.03 -13.33 26.91
N LEU A 258 -9.78 -13.29 26.45
CA LEU A 258 -9.30 -12.36 25.41
C LEU A 258 -9.73 -12.79 24.00
N THR A 259 -10.04 -14.07 23.81
CA THR A 259 -10.60 -14.67 22.59
C THR A 259 -11.88 -15.42 22.91
N ASP A 260 -12.62 -15.88 21.91
CA ASP A 260 -13.81 -16.70 22.11
C ASP A 260 -13.38 -18.14 22.43
N PRO A 261 -13.63 -18.64 23.67
CA PRO A 261 -13.23 -19.98 24.05
C PRO A 261 -13.99 -21.08 23.28
N ALA A 262 -15.19 -20.79 22.77
CA ALA A 262 -15.96 -21.74 21.95
C ALA A 262 -15.27 -22.06 20.61
N LYS A 263 -14.39 -21.19 20.12
CA LYS A 263 -13.64 -21.36 18.87
C LYS A 263 -12.32 -22.10 19.02
N GLY A 264 -11.95 -22.49 20.23
CA GLY A 264 -10.73 -23.23 20.52
C GLY A 264 -9.45 -22.40 20.38
N LYS A 265 -8.33 -23.06 20.06
CA LYS A 265 -7.03 -22.39 19.88
C LYS A 265 -7.01 -21.56 18.60
N VAL A 266 -6.38 -20.38 18.67
CA VAL A 266 -6.20 -19.50 17.52
C VAL A 266 -5.29 -20.17 16.49
N PRO A 267 -5.74 -20.39 15.24
CA PRO A 267 -4.91 -20.93 14.18
C PRO A 267 -3.79 -19.94 13.79
N GLY A 268 -2.61 -20.46 13.43
CA GLY A 268 -1.56 -19.63 12.83
C GLY A 268 -0.82 -18.70 13.79
N SER A 269 -0.92 -18.92 15.13
CA SER A 269 0.00 -18.26 16.06
C SER A 269 1.43 -18.63 15.62
N LEU A 270 2.14 -17.65 15.03
CA LEU A 270 3.51 -17.85 14.53
C LEU A 270 4.38 -18.40 15.65
N SER A 271 5.05 -19.50 15.36
CA SER A 271 6.07 -20.05 16.25
C SER A 271 7.17 -19.00 16.42
N GLU A 272 7.47 -18.65 17.66
CA GLU A 272 8.58 -17.75 18.05
C GLU A 272 9.96 -18.34 17.68
N ASP A 273 9.99 -19.43 16.93
CA ASP A 273 11.13 -20.33 16.73
C ASP A 273 12.34 -19.71 16.00
N LEU A 274 12.20 -18.54 15.39
CA LEU A 274 13.28 -17.88 14.67
C LEU A 274 13.73 -16.54 15.29
N THR A 275 13.22 -16.14 16.45
CA THR A 275 13.57 -14.85 17.08
C THR A 275 14.72 -15.01 18.07
N MET A 276 15.68 -14.08 18.04
CA MET A 276 16.80 -14.10 18.99
C MET A 276 16.34 -13.72 20.40
N ALA A 277 16.66 -14.54 21.39
CA ALA A 277 16.23 -14.32 22.79
C ALA A 277 16.82 -13.03 23.45
N ASN A 278 17.95 -12.53 22.97
CA ASN A 278 18.69 -11.41 23.55
C ASN A 278 18.59 -10.12 22.73
N GLY A 279 17.43 -9.84 22.14
CA GLY A 279 17.16 -8.62 21.39
C GLY A 279 17.32 -7.34 22.22
N ARG A 280 17.64 -6.23 21.55
CA ARG A 280 17.72 -4.88 22.15
C ARG A 280 16.72 -3.95 21.48
N VAL A 281 16.13 -3.03 22.23
CA VAL A 281 15.20 -2.00 21.72
C VAL A 281 15.80 -1.22 20.53
N SER A 282 17.12 -0.97 20.58
CA SER A 282 17.84 -0.28 19.51
C SER A 282 17.79 -1.00 18.15
N GLN A 283 17.67 -2.34 18.15
CA GLN A 283 17.56 -3.14 16.93
C GLN A 283 16.22 -2.99 16.21
N LEU A 284 15.21 -2.45 16.88
CA LEU A 284 13.93 -2.07 16.26
C LEU A 284 14.02 -0.67 15.65
N PHE A 285 14.50 0.32 16.41
CA PHE A 285 14.36 1.74 16.01
C PHE A 285 15.55 2.27 15.19
N ILE A 286 16.80 1.84 15.47
CA ILE A 286 17.97 2.40 14.76
C ILE A 286 17.92 2.08 13.26
N PRO A 287 17.63 0.86 12.80
CA PRO A 287 17.51 0.58 11.37
C PRO A 287 16.48 1.45 10.66
N ILE A 288 15.30 1.61 11.26
CA ILE A 288 14.21 2.43 10.71
C ILE A 288 14.64 3.89 10.62
N LEU A 289 15.20 4.42 11.71
CA LEU A 289 15.68 5.80 11.75
C LEU A 289 16.77 6.06 10.71
N VAL A 290 17.75 5.16 10.59
CA VAL A 290 18.85 5.31 9.62
C VAL A 290 18.32 5.25 8.19
N LEU A 291 17.41 4.31 7.88
CA LEU A 291 16.77 4.23 6.58
C LEU A 291 16.07 5.54 6.22
N VAL A 292 15.25 6.07 7.13
CA VAL A 292 14.51 7.33 6.91
C VAL A 292 15.47 8.50 6.71
N VAL A 293 16.44 8.66 7.61
CA VAL A 293 17.40 9.79 7.55
C VAL A 293 18.24 9.72 6.28
N ALA A 294 18.69 8.52 5.89
CA ALA A 294 19.47 8.34 4.66
C ALA A 294 18.61 8.60 3.42
N THR A 295 17.38 8.10 3.35
CA THR A 295 16.48 8.34 2.22
C THR A 295 16.13 9.81 2.08
N VAL A 296 15.69 10.46 3.16
CA VAL A 296 15.33 11.89 3.14
C VAL A 296 16.56 12.74 2.84
N GLY A 297 17.71 12.40 3.43
CA GLY A 297 18.97 13.09 3.15
C GLY A 297 19.37 13.02 1.67
N MET A 298 19.19 11.86 1.03
CA MET A 298 19.44 11.70 -0.40
C MET A 298 18.40 12.43 -1.26
N MET A 299 17.12 12.42 -0.88
CA MET A 299 16.09 13.21 -1.58
C MET A 299 16.43 14.70 -1.59
N LEU A 300 16.83 15.24 -0.44
CA LEU A 300 17.24 16.64 -0.31
C LEU A 300 18.51 16.94 -1.12
N TYR A 301 19.48 16.03 -1.10
CA TYR A 301 20.73 16.18 -1.82
C TYR A 301 20.52 16.14 -3.34
N THR A 302 19.86 15.10 -3.86
CA THR A 302 19.62 14.95 -5.31
C THR A 302 18.72 16.05 -5.84
N GLY A 303 17.67 16.42 -5.12
CA GLY A 303 16.77 17.50 -5.50
C GLY A 303 17.45 18.88 -5.51
N ALA A 304 18.26 19.19 -4.49
CA ALA A 304 19.02 20.44 -4.46
C ALA A 304 20.08 20.50 -5.57
N GLN A 305 20.76 19.37 -5.85
CA GLN A 305 21.73 19.28 -6.93
C GLN A 305 21.07 19.43 -8.30
N GLY A 306 19.93 18.77 -8.54
CA GLY A 306 19.17 18.90 -9.79
C GLY A 306 18.69 20.33 -10.02
N ALA A 307 18.02 20.94 -9.04
CA ALA A 307 17.57 22.33 -9.14
C ALA A 307 18.74 23.32 -9.42
N SER A 308 19.88 23.13 -8.72
CA SER A 308 21.07 23.98 -8.93
C SER A 308 21.68 23.80 -10.32
N HIS A 309 21.70 22.57 -10.85
CA HIS A 309 22.21 22.26 -12.19
C HIS A 309 21.41 22.98 -13.28
N ASP A 310 20.10 23.04 -13.12
CA ASP A 310 19.20 23.70 -14.07
C ASP A 310 19.05 25.22 -13.80
N GLY A 311 19.82 25.77 -12.84
CA GLY A 311 19.81 27.19 -12.54
C GLY A 311 18.54 27.70 -11.86
N VAL A 312 17.77 26.80 -11.23
CA VAL A 312 16.52 27.13 -10.50
C VAL A 312 16.83 27.33 -9.02
N ASP A 313 16.13 28.27 -8.38
CA ASP A 313 16.27 28.53 -6.95
C ASP A 313 15.93 27.27 -6.12
N VAL A 314 16.82 26.93 -5.15
CA VAL A 314 16.65 25.78 -4.27
C VAL A 314 15.60 26.11 -3.21
N THR A 315 14.38 25.66 -3.45
CA THR A 315 13.24 25.76 -2.52
C THR A 315 12.74 24.35 -2.17
N VAL A 316 11.85 24.22 -1.18
CA VAL A 316 11.25 22.92 -0.85
C VAL A 316 10.51 22.31 -2.06
N LEU A 317 9.83 23.13 -2.84
CA LEU A 317 9.08 22.68 -4.02
C LEU A 317 10.01 22.21 -5.13
N THR A 318 11.05 23.00 -5.47
CA THR A 318 12.01 22.64 -6.50
C THR A 318 12.85 21.42 -6.10
N VAL A 319 13.21 21.29 -4.83
CA VAL A 319 13.89 20.09 -4.32
C VAL A 319 13.02 18.84 -4.53
N MET A 320 11.71 18.91 -4.25
CA MET A 320 10.80 17.78 -4.50
C MET A 320 10.63 17.45 -5.98
N GLU A 321 10.61 18.48 -6.83
CA GLU A 321 10.48 18.34 -8.29
C GLU A 321 11.70 17.64 -8.91
N TYR A 322 12.89 18.05 -8.51
CA TYR A 322 14.16 17.57 -9.04
C TYR A 322 14.75 16.37 -8.28
N THR A 323 14.04 15.83 -7.28
CA THR A 323 14.51 14.66 -6.53
C THR A 323 14.60 13.42 -7.41
N ASP A 324 15.79 12.80 -7.45
CA ASP A 324 15.93 11.41 -7.92
C ASP A 324 15.44 10.47 -6.82
N ILE A 325 14.14 10.14 -6.90
CA ILE A 325 13.49 9.31 -5.88
C ILE A 325 13.99 7.87 -5.92
N GLY A 326 14.26 7.30 -7.11
CA GLY A 326 14.76 5.94 -7.27
C GLY A 326 16.10 5.73 -6.59
N LEU A 327 17.08 6.60 -6.90
CA LEU A 327 18.39 6.58 -6.27
C LEU A 327 18.29 6.84 -4.77
N SER A 328 17.45 7.78 -4.34
CA SER A 328 17.29 8.12 -2.92
C SER A 328 16.74 6.94 -2.10
N LEU A 329 15.76 6.23 -2.61
CA LEU A 329 15.20 5.02 -2.00
C LEU A 329 16.26 3.91 -1.96
N LEU A 330 16.99 3.68 -3.04
CA LEU A 330 18.04 2.66 -3.11
C LEU A 330 19.13 2.92 -2.06
N ILE A 331 19.71 4.13 -2.01
CA ILE A 331 20.78 4.47 -1.06
C ILE A 331 20.27 4.38 0.39
N GLY A 332 19.04 4.85 0.65
CA GLY A 332 18.39 4.72 1.96
C GLY A 332 18.26 3.28 2.40
N SER A 333 17.77 2.40 1.52
CA SER A 333 17.60 0.98 1.82
C SER A 333 18.91 0.22 1.96
N VAL A 334 19.93 0.51 1.14
CA VAL A 334 21.28 -0.06 1.28
C VAL A 334 21.89 0.34 2.63
N THR A 335 21.75 1.62 3.01
CA THR A 335 22.28 2.12 4.29
C THR A 335 21.55 1.48 5.47
N GLY A 336 20.21 1.42 5.42
CA GLY A 336 19.38 0.75 6.41
C GLY A 336 19.70 -0.74 6.54
N LEU A 337 19.90 -1.42 5.41
CA LEU A 337 20.28 -2.83 5.34
C LEU A 337 21.66 -3.05 5.97
N ALA A 338 22.66 -2.24 5.61
CA ALA A 338 24.01 -2.36 6.15
C ALA A 338 24.01 -2.23 7.68
N VAL A 339 23.27 -1.26 8.23
CA VAL A 339 23.14 -1.07 9.68
C VAL A 339 22.40 -2.24 10.32
N THR A 340 21.30 -2.70 9.73
CA THR A 340 20.52 -3.84 10.24
C THR A 340 21.32 -5.12 10.27
N MET A 341 22.04 -5.42 9.17
CA MET A 341 22.95 -6.57 9.09
C MET A 341 24.08 -6.45 10.13
N GLY A 342 24.73 -5.29 10.22
CA GLY A 342 25.78 -5.04 11.19
C GLY A 342 25.34 -5.28 12.62
N MET A 343 24.20 -4.70 13.03
CA MET A 343 23.64 -4.89 14.37
C MET A 343 23.23 -6.36 14.65
N THR A 344 22.69 -7.04 13.64
CA THR A 344 22.31 -8.46 13.76
C THR A 344 23.52 -9.36 13.86
N ILE A 345 24.54 -9.15 13.03
CA ILE A 345 25.80 -9.93 13.06
C ILE A 345 26.55 -9.73 14.37
N MET A 346 26.59 -8.50 14.90
CA MET A 346 27.20 -8.20 16.22
C MET A 346 26.52 -8.95 17.37
N ALA A 347 25.25 -9.29 17.25
CA ALA A 347 24.52 -10.13 18.21
C ALA A 347 24.87 -11.63 18.09
N ARG A 348 25.73 -12.03 17.16
CA ARG A 348 26.24 -13.39 16.94
C ARG A 348 25.12 -14.42 16.71
N PRO A 349 24.29 -14.25 15.68
CA PRO A 349 23.23 -15.21 15.36
C PRO A 349 23.81 -16.54 14.87
N ASN A 350 22.97 -17.59 14.91
CA ASN A 350 23.26 -18.80 14.17
C ASN A 350 23.25 -18.48 12.66
N LYS A 351 24.32 -18.85 11.94
CA LYS A 351 24.48 -18.57 10.50
C LYS A 351 23.34 -19.12 9.65
N SER A 352 22.83 -20.33 9.98
CA SER A 352 21.71 -20.95 9.28
C SER A 352 20.43 -20.12 9.43
N ASP A 353 20.13 -19.64 10.62
CA ASP A 353 18.90 -18.90 10.90
C ASP A 353 18.96 -17.48 10.37
N PHE A 354 20.15 -16.86 10.38
CA PHE A 354 20.39 -15.58 9.70
C PHE A 354 20.13 -15.70 8.19
N GLY A 355 20.66 -16.76 7.54
CA GLY A 355 20.42 -17.02 6.12
C GLY A 355 18.94 -17.25 5.80
N LYS A 356 18.21 -17.95 6.69
CA LYS A 356 16.74 -18.13 6.54
C LYS A 356 15.99 -16.79 6.66
N ALA A 357 16.39 -15.92 7.59
CA ALA A 357 15.78 -14.61 7.75
C ALA A 357 15.99 -13.74 6.50
N VAL A 358 17.21 -13.70 5.96
CA VAL A 358 17.50 -12.98 4.71
C VAL A 358 16.63 -13.50 3.56
N ARG A 359 16.60 -14.83 3.39
CA ARG A 359 15.78 -15.46 2.33
C ARG A 359 14.29 -15.16 2.50
N ALA A 360 13.77 -15.20 3.71
CA ALA A 360 12.37 -14.87 4.00
C ALA A 360 12.06 -13.41 3.61
N GLY A 361 12.96 -12.48 3.91
CA GLY A 361 12.83 -11.07 3.50
C GLY A 361 12.77 -10.88 1.98
N ILE A 362 13.63 -11.58 1.22
CA ILE A 362 13.57 -11.56 -0.25
C ILE A 362 12.22 -12.13 -0.73
N GLN A 363 11.85 -13.30 -0.22
CA GLN A 363 10.63 -13.99 -0.66
C GLN A 363 9.35 -13.20 -0.36
N SER A 364 9.32 -12.38 0.69
CA SER A 364 8.15 -11.56 1.04
C SER A 364 7.86 -10.48 -0.01
N MET A 365 8.88 -9.97 -0.72
CA MET A 365 8.72 -8.90 -1.71
C MET A 365 8.53 -9.40 -3.15
N LEU A 366 8.82 -10.67 -3.45
CA LEU A 366 8.68 -11.20 -4.81
C LEU A 366 7.26 -11.03 -5.40
N PRO A 367 6.16 -11.26 -4.66
CA PRO A 367 4.83 -11.01 -5.20
C PRO A 367 4.60 -9.55 -5.60
N ALA A 368 5.02 -8.60 -4.76
CA ALA A 368 4.89 -7.17 -5.04
C ALA A 368 5.67 -6.77 -6.31
N ILE A 369 6.92 -7.23 -6.44
CA ILE A 369 7.74 -6.99 -7.62
C ILE A 369 7.10 -7.60 -8.88
N GLY A 370 6.57 -8.82 -8.78
CA GLY A 370 5.89 -9.46 -9.90
C GLY A 370 4.64 -8.70 -10.35
N ILE A 371 3.82 -8.19 -9.43
CA ILE A 371 2.65 -7.37 -9.76
C ILE A 371 3.10 -6.03 -10.37
N LEU A 372 4.18 -5.43 -9.86
CA LEU A 372 4.73 -4.17 -10.39
C LEU A 372 5.14 -4.30 -11.86
N VAL A 373 5.87 -5.35 -12.21
CA VAL A 373 6.26 -5.63 -13.62
C VAL A 373 5.04 -5.83 -14.51
N LEU A 374 4.02 -6.56 -14.02
CA LEU A 374 2.77 -6.72 -14.77
C LEU A 374 1.99 -5.41 -14.90
N ALA A 375 2.00 -4.56 -13.87
CA ALA A 375 1.38 -3.23 -13.92
C ALA A 375 2.04 -2.34 -14.97
N TRP A 376 3.37 -2.26 -14.98
CA TRP A 376 4.13 -1.53 -16.00
C TRP A 376 3.82 -2.05 -17.40
N THR A 377 3.82 -3.38 -17.58
CA THR A 377 3.45 -3.99 -18.88
C THR A 377 2.01 -3.64 -19.29
N THR A 378 1.09 -3.60 -18.33
CA THR A 378 -0.31 -3.21 -18.59
C THR A 378 -0.41 -1.74 -19.01
N ILE A 379 0.35 -0.84 -18.38
CA ILE A 379 0.39 0.60 -18.73
C ILE A 379 0.79 0.76 -20.21
N GLU A 380 1.87 0.10 -20.62
CA GLU A 380 2.33 0.14 -22.01
C GLU A 380 1.29 -0.43 -22.98
N MET A 381 0.67 -1.57 -22.67
CA MET A 381 -0.37 -2.17 -23.52
C MET A 381 -1.60 -1.27 -23.65
N ILE A 382 -2.05 -0.66 -22.58
CA ILE A 382 -3.18 0.28 -22.55
C ILE A 382 -2.85 1.53 -23.39
N GLY A 383 -1.61 2.03 -23.29
CA GLY A 383 -1.09 3.14 -24.09
C GLY A 383 -1.12 2.82 -25.60
N LEU A 384 -0.56 1.67 -25.99
CA LEU A 384 -0.54 1.20 -27.40
C LEU A 384 -1.95 1.06 -28.01
N LEU A 385 -2.94 0.68 -27.22
CA LEU A 385 -4.32 0.51 -27.67
C LEU A 385 -5.13 1.81 -27.70
N GLY A 386 -4.61 2.91 -27.17
CA GLY A 386 -5.32 4.19 -27.10
C GLY A 386 -6.61 4.13 -26.27
N THR A 387 -6.63 3.29 -25.24
CA THR A 387 -7.80 3.05 -24.37
C THR A 387 -8.36 4.34 -23.77
N GLY A 388 -7.47 5.25 -23.35
CA GLY A 388 -7.86 6.55 -22.79
C GLY A 388 -8.65 7.40 -23.78
N ASN A 389 -8.19 7.48 -25.03
CA ASN A 389 -8.86 8.24 -26.08
C ASN A 389 -10.27 7.70 -26.37
N TYR A 390 -10.43 6.37 -26.36
CA TYR A 390 -11.75 5.76 -26.54
C TYR A 390 -12.67 6.02 -25.34
N LEU A 391 -12.17 5.85 -24.12
CA LEU A 391 -12.94 6.16 -22.90
C LEU A 391 -13.42 7.61 -22.87
N ALA A 392 -12.57 8.55 -23.29
CA ALA A 392 -12.94 9.94 -23.41
C ALA A 392 -14.11 10.16 -24.36
N SER A 393 -14.07 9.52 -25.53
CA SER A 393 -15.15 9.64 -26.52
C SER A 393 -16.51 9.13 -25.98
N LEU A 394 -16.50 8.23 -24.98
CA LEU A 394 -17.71 7.70 -24.34
C LEU A 394 -18.22 8.60 -23.21
N ILE A 395 -17.32 9.31 -22.51
CA ILE A 395 -17.66 10.09 -21.31
C ILE A 395 -18.10 11.51 -21.68
N ASP A 396 -17.70 12.00 -22.86
CA ASP A 396 -17.76 13.41 -23.33
C ASP A 396 -19.11 14.14 -23.12
N GLN A 397 -20.21 13.46 -22.80
CA GLN A 397 -21.48 14.15 -22.52
C GLN A 397 -22.38 13.47 -21.47
N SER A 398 -21.98 12.35 -20.89
CA SER A 398 -22.90 11.52 -20.09
C SER A 398 -22.69 11.62 -18.59
N ILE A 399 -21.46 11.88 -18.11
CA ILE A 399 -21.11 11.89 -16.67
C ILE A 399 -20.31 13.16 -16.37
N HIS A 400 -20.81 13.97 -15.41
CA HIS A 400 -20.05 15.14 -14.95
C HIS A 400 -18.73 14.67 -14.29
N PRO A 401 -17.55 15.23 -14.67
CA PRO A 401 -16.25 14.80 -14.16
C PRO A 401 -16.12 14.75 -12.63
N GLY A 402 -16.87 15.61 -11.92
CA GLY A 402 -16.92 15.62 -10.46
C GLY A 402 -17.37 14.32 -9.80
N PHE A 403 -18.05 13.41 -10.54
CA PHE A 403 -18.41 12.08 -10.02
C PHE A 403 -17.26 11.06 -10.11
N LEU A 404 -16.24 11.30 -10.95
CA LEU A 404 -15.19 10.34 -11.23
C LEU A 404 -14.42 9.90 -9.99
N PRO A 405 -14.02 10.77 -9.05
CA PRO A 405 -13.30 10.34 -7.86
C PRO A 405 -14.12 9.38 -6.99
N VAL A 406 -15.40 9.67 -6.72
CA VAL A 406 -16.21 8.77 -5.89
C VAL A 406 -16.52 7.45 -6.60
N LEU A 407 -16.73 7.45 -7.91
CA LEU A 407 -16.93 6.22 -8.68
C LEU A 407 -15.68 5.33 -8.66
N LEU A 408 -14.50 5.93 -8.86
CA LEU A 408 -13.23 5.19 -8.79
C LEU A 408 -12.95 4.66 -7.39
N PHE A 409 -13.26 5.43 -6.34
CA PHE A 409 -13.19 4.94 -4.96
C PHE A 409 -14.04 3.67 -4.77
N LEU A 410 -15.29 3.67 -5.25
CA LEU A 410 -16.19 2.52 -5.12
C LEU A 410 -15.73 1.31 -5.96
N VAL A 411 -15.27 1.54 -7.20
CA VAL A 411 -14.73 0.48 -8.06
C VAL A 411 -13.47 -0.12 -7.43
N ALA A 412 -12.57 0.70 -6.93
CA ALA A 412 -11.35 0.25 -6.26
C ALA A 412 -11.67 -0.50 -4.96
N ALA A 413 -12.66 -0.05 -4.18
CA ALA A 413 -13.14 -0.71 -2.99
C ALA A 413 -13.68 -2.11 -3.29
N PHE A 414 -14.51 -2.23 -4.31
CA PHE A 414 -15.04 -3.53 -4.73
C PHE A 414 -13.94 -4.46 -5.27
N SER A 415 -13.01 -3.92 -6.05
CA SER A 415 -11.86 -4.67 -6.57
C SER A 415 -10.97 -5.19 -5.44
N GLY A 416 -10.58 -4.33 -4.49
CA GLY A 416 -9.79 -4.69 -3.30
C GLY A 416 -10.48 -5.75 -2.44
N LEU A 417 -11.79 -5.61 -2.19
CA LEU A 417 -12.59 -6.61 -1.48
C LEU A 417 -12.57 -7.98 -2.18
N ALA A 418 -12.76 -7.99 -3.49
CA ALA A 418 -12.84 -9.22 -4.27
C ALA A 418 -11.50 -9.94 -4.41
N THR A 419 -10.39 -9.18 -4.49
CA THR A 419 -9.04 -9.71 -4.67
C THR A 419 -8.32 -10.01 -3.35
N GLY A 420 -8.69 -9.30 -2.29
CA GLY A 420 -7.98 -9.32 -1.01
C GLY A 420 -6.58 -8.72 -1.10
N THR A 421 -6.34 -7.77 -2.02
CA THR A 421 -5.03 -7.12 -2.14
C THR A 421 -5.15 -5.70 -2.68
N SER A 422 -4.54 -4.75 -1.98
CA SER A 422 -4.38 -3.38 -2.46
C SER A 422 -3.35 -3.28 -3.59
N TRP A 423 -2.26 -4.05 -3.53
CA TRP A 423 -1.19 -4.04 -4.54
C TRP A 423 -1.71 -4.32 -5.95
N GLY A 424 -2.50 -5.39 -6.09
CA GLY A 424 -3.10 -5.76 -7.38
C GLY A 424 -4.11 -4.73 -7.86
N THR A 425 -4.87 -4.14 -6.96
CA THR A 425 -5.86 -3.11 -7.29
C THR A 425 -5.19 -1.82 -7.76
N PHE A 426 -4.08 -1.41 -7.12
CA PHE A 426 -3.26 -0.27 -7.59
C PHE A 426 -2.74 -0.51 -9.00
N GLY A 427 -2.11 -1.68 -9.23
CA GLY A 427 -1.54 -2.02 -10.54
C GLY A 427 -2.55 -2.01 -11.68
N MET A 428 -3.82 -2.37 -11.40
CA MET A 428 -4.88 -2.38 -12.40
C MET A 428 -5.56 -1.02 -12.59
N LEU A 429 -5.91 -0.34 -11.51
CA LEU A 429 -6.81 0.80 -11.59
C LEU A 429 -6.11 2.15 -11.69
N LEU A 430 -4.88 2.31 -11.18
CA LEU A 430 -4.16 3.58 -11.31
C LEU A 430 -3.90 3.96 -12.77
N PRO A 431 -3.46 3.04 -13.66
CA PRO A 431 -3.32 3.35 -15.07
C PRO A 431 -4.62 3.78 -15.74
N ILE A 432 -5.72 3.08 -15.45
CA ILE A 432 -7.05 3.37 -16.00
C ILE A 432 -7.54 4.75 -15.51
N ALA A 433 -7.42 5.02 -14.21
CA ALA A 433 -7.81 6.29 -13.61
C ALA A 433 -7.04 7.47 -14.21
N ALA A 434 -5.72 7.30 -14.40
CA ALA A 434 -4.89 8.34 -15.00
C ALA A 434 -5.27 8.62 -16.46
N GLN A 435 -5.50 7.59 -17.27
CA GLN A 435 -5.92 7.79 -18.65
C GLN A 435 -7.28 8.49 -18.77
N ILE A 436 -8.25 8.10 -17.94
CA ILE A 436 -9.55 8.80 -17.87
C ILE A 436 -9.33 10.28 -17.51
N ALA A 437 -8.50 10.55 -16.48
CA ALA A 437 -8.24 11.91 -16.03
C ALA A 437 -7.61 12.77 -17.12
N VAL A 438 -6.53 12.30 -17.73
CA VAL A 438 -5.78 13.05 -18.76
C VAL A 438 -6.67 13.48 -19.93
N VAL A 439 -7.63 12.65 -20.30
CA VAL A 439 -8.46 12.92 -21.48
C VAL A 439 -9.76 13.64 -21.14
N VAL A 440 -10.40 13.31 -19.99
CA VAL A 440 -11.72 13.87 -19.63
C VAL A 440 -11.56 15.18 -18.86
N GLU A 441 -10.71 15.22 -17.84
CA GLU A 441 -10.52 16.37 -16.97
C GLU A 441 -9.17 16.28 -16.26
N PRO A 442 -8.08 16.83 -16.82
CA PRO A 442 -6.73 16.73 -16.25
C PRO A 442 -6.60 17.22 -14.80
N THR A 443 -7.42 18.20 -14.39
CA THR A 443 -7.42 18.69 -12.99
C THR A 443 -7.87 17.64 -11.99
N MET A 444 -8.56 16.58 -12.44
CA MET A 444 -9.00 15.45 -11.63
C MET A 444 -7.96 14.33 -11.51
N LEU A 445 -6.78 14.45 -12.11
CA LEU A 445 -5.75 13.41 -12.07
C LEU A 445 -5.41 13.02 -10.62
N ILE A 446 -4.95 13.95 -9.81
CA ILE A 446 -4.58 13.67 -8.41
C ILE A 446 -5.78 13.21 -7.56
N PRO A 447 -6.97 13.84 -7.62
CA PRO A 447 -8.19 13.33 -7.00
C PRO A 447 -8.54 11.88 -7.35
N MET A 448 -8.43 11.51 -8.62
CA MET A 448 -8.77 10.16 -9.10
C MET A 448 -7.74 9.12 -8.66
N LEU A 449 -6.45 9.45 -8.72
CA LEU A 449 -5.39 8.59 -8.20
C LEU A 449 -5.56 8.36 -6.69
N ALA A 450 -5.81 9.42 -5.91
CA ALA A 450 -6.08 9.31 -4.48
C ALA A 450 -7.32 8.45 -4.17
N ALA A 451 -8.36 8.55 -4.99
CA ALA A 451 -9.58 7.76 -4.84
C ALA A 451 -9.33 6.25 -5.06
N VAL A 452 -8.51 5.89 -6.05
CA VAL A 452 -8.09 4.50 -6.27
C VAL A 452 -7.29 3.99 -5.07
N LEU A 453 -6.32 4.76 -4.58
CA LEU A 453 -5.52 4.38 -3.41
C LEU A 453 -6.42 4.16 -2.19
N ALA A 454 -7.29 5.10 -1.88
CA ALA A 454 -8.20 5.05 -0.73
C ALA A 454 -9.21 3.90 -0.82
N GLY A 455 -9.81 3.68 -1.99
CA GLY A 455 -10.78 2.63 -2.23
C GLY A 455 -10.16 1.23 -2.13
N SER A 456 -8.97 1.06 -2.69
CA SER A 456 -8.23 -0.21 -2.63
C SER A 456 -7.94 -0.62 -1.19
N ILE A 457 -7.49 0.32 -0.34
CA ILE A 457 -7.23 0.05 1.08
C ILE A 457 -8.52 -0.33 1.79
N PHE A 458 -9.61 0.38 1.56
CA PHE A 458 -10.89 0.04 2.17
C PHE A 458 -11.34 -1.37 1.79
N GLY A 459 -11.30 -1.70 0.49
CA GLY A 459 -11.70 -3.02 0.00
C GLY A 459 -10.87 -4.15 0.61
N ASP A 460 -9.56 -3.98 0.64
CA ASP A 460 -8.61 -4.88 1.26
C ASP A 460 -8.89 -5.05 2.76
N HIS A 461 -9.05 -3.95 3.48
CA HIS A 461 -9.27 -3.88 4.93
C HIS A 461 -10.56 -4.58 5.40
N ILE A 462 -11.58 -4.74 4.54
CA ILE A 462 -12.80 -5.50 4.85
C ILE A 462 -12.81 -6.90 4.25
N SER A 463 -11.79 -7.27 3.49
CA SER A 463 -11.75 -8.56 2.79
C SER A 463 -11.33 -9.70 3.72
N PRO A 464 -12.13 -10.76 3.84
CA PRO A 464 -11.76 -11.93 4.64
C PRO A 464 -10.64 -12.77 4.02
N ILE A 465 -10.21 -12.45 2.81
CA ILE A 465 -9.11 -13.12 2.11
C ILE A 465 -7.88 -12.23 1.99
N SER A 466 -7.88 -11.06 2.63
CA SER A 466 -6.77 -10.12 2.63
C SER A 466 -5.58 -10.67 3.44
N ASP A 467 -4.40 -10.56 2.84
CA ASP A 467 -3.15 -10.94 3.49
C ASP A 467 -2.88 -10.09 4.74
N THR A 468 -3.13 -8.77 4.68
CA THR A 468 -2.93 -7.85 5.81
C THR A 468 -3.88 -8.15 6.96
N THR A 469 -5.15 -8.43 6.67
CA THR A 469 -6.16 -8.81 7.66
C THR A 469 -5.82 -10.15 8.32
N ILE A 470 -5.32 -11.13 7.54
CA ILE A 470 -4.84 -12.42 8.07
C ILE A 470 -3.64 -12.22 8.99
N LEU A 471 -2.65 -11.42 8.57
CA LEU A 471 -1.43 -11.16 9.33
C LEU A 471 -1.70 -10.34 10.60
N SER A 472 -2.61 -9.37 10.54
CA SER A 472 -3.05 -8.58 11.70
C SER A 472 -3.73 -9.45 12.75
N ALA A 473 -4.57 -10.40 12.32
CA ALA A 473 -5.17 -11.39 13.20
C ALA A 473 -4.12 -12.32 13.81
N ALA A 474 -3.19 -12.85 13.00
CA ALA A 474 -2.13 -13.76 13.44
C ALA A 474 -1.16 -13.07 14.42
N GLY A 475 -0.65 -11.87 14.10
CA GLY A 475 0.22 -11.07 14.95
C GLY A 475 -0.43 -10.72 16.28
N SER A 476 -1.71 -10.36 16.26
CA SER A 476 -2.48 -10.05 17.48
C SER A 476 -2.95 -11.30 18.23
N GLY A 477 -2.87 -12.50 17.64
CA GLY A 477 -3.37 -13.74 18.21
C GLY A 477 -4.90 -13.76 18.34
N SER A 478 -5.60 -13.26 17.35
CA SER A 478 -7.06 -13.27 17.23
C SER A 478 -7.51 -14.35 16.24
N HIS A 479 -8.74 -14.85 16.40
CA HIS A 479 -9.37 -15.60 15.33
C HIS A 479 -9.63 -14.67 14.14
N HIS A 480 -9.21 -15.08 12.95
CA HIS A 480 -9.30 -14.26 11.74
C HIS A 480 -10.72 -13.73 11.49
N MET A 481 -11.74 -14.60 11.51
CA MET A 481 -13.12 -14.17 11.29
C MET A 481 -13.68 -13.27 12.40
N ASP A 482 -13.18 -13.41 13.65
CA ASP A 482 -13.56 -12.47 14.72
C ASP A 482 -13.02 -11.08 14.42
N HIS A 483 -11.78 -11.02 13.95
CA HIS A 483 -11.17 -9.77 13.53
C HIS A 483 -11.97 -9.12 12.38
N VAL A 484 -12.25 -9.85 11.28
CA VAL A 484 -13.03 -9.34 10.15
C VAL A 484 -14.39 -8.80 10.59
N ILE A 485 -15.16 -9.59 11.37
CA ILE A 485 -16.51 -9.21 11.77
C ILE A 485 -16.51 -8.01 12.73
N THR A 486 -15.52 -7.93 13.62
CA THR A 486 -15.46 -6.86 14.62
C THR A 486 -15.00 -5.54 14.05
N GLN A 487 -14.14 -5.52 13.02
CA GLN A 487 -13.68 -4.28 12.38
C GLN A 487 -14.65 -3.74 11.31
N LEU A 488 -15.45 -4.61 10.70
CA LEU A 488 -16.33 -4.27 9.58
C LEU A 488 -17.20 -3.00 9.83
N PRO A 489 -17.89 -2.83 10.99
CA PRO A 489 -18.69 -1.63 11.24
C PRO A 489 -17.86 -0.33 11.23
N TYR A 490 -16.63 -0.37 11.75
CA TYR A 490 -15.72 0.78 11.81
C TYR A 490 -15.20 1.13 10.42
N ALA A 491 -14.79 0.12 9.65
CA ALA A 491 -14.28 0.29 8.29
C ALA A 491 -15.37 0.80 7.32
N ILE A 492 -16.59 0.24 7.37
CA ILE A 492 -17.72 0.71 6.54
C ILE A 492 -18.05 2.17 6.86
N LEU A 493 -18.09 2.53 8.13
CA LEU A 493 -18.39 3.89 8.53
C LEU A 493 -17.33 4.88 8.02
N THR A 494 -16.06 4.52 8.12
CA THR A 494 -14.95 5.28 7.56
C THR A 494 -15.08 5.41 6.03
N ALA A 495 -15.48 4.34 5.35
CA ALA A 495 -15.66 4.34 3.90
C ALA A 495 -16.83 5.21 3.43
N VAL A 496 -17.94 5.23 4.20
CA VAL A 496 -19.06 6.12 3.91
C VAL A 496 -18.63 7.58 4.01
N LEU A 497 -17.85 7.94 5.06
CA LEU A 497 -17.29 9.28 5.20
C LEU A 497 -16.32 9.62 4.06
N ALA A 498 -15.48 8.68 3.67
CA ALA A 498 -14.56 8.85 2.54
C ALA A 498 -15.31 9.00 1.20
N SER A 499 -16.39 8.24 0.97
CA SER A 499 -17.24 8.37 -0.22
C SER A 499 -17.87 9.76 -0.31
N ILE A 500 -18.40 10.27 0.81
CA ILE A 500 -18.94 11.62 0.88
C ILE A 500 -17.83 12.65 0.61
N ALA A 501 -16.64 12.45 1.15
CA ALA A 501 -15.49 13.31 0.90
C ALA A 501 -15.10 13.36 -0.58
N PHE A 502 -15.01 12.21 -1.26
CA PHE A 502 -14.68 12.14 -2.69
C PHE A 502 -15.79 12.78 -3.56
N PHE A 503 -17.04 12.59 -3.19
CA PHE A 503 -18.14 13.28 -3.85
C PHE A 503 -18.01 14.80 -3.72
N ILE A 504 -17.78 15.31 -2.51
CA ILE A 504 -17.61 16.74 -2.27
C ILE A 504 -16.34 17.28 -2.95
N LEU A 505 -15.25 16.52 -2.91
CA LEU A 505 -13.99 16.87 -3.57
C LEU A 505 -14.20 17.16 -5.06
N GLY A 506 -14.96 16.32 -5.74
CA GLY A 506 -15.20 16.46 -7.18
C GLY A 506 -16.01 17.70 -7.58
N PHE A 507 -16.80 18.28 -6.66
CA PHE A 507 -17.66 19.45 -6.95
C PHE A 507 -17.24 20.72 -6.23
N LEU A 508 -16.71 20.63 -5.01
CA LEU A 508 -16.49 21.76 -4.11
C LEU A 508 -15.03 21.86 -3.60
N GLY A 509 -14.20 20.88 -3.94
CA GLY A 509 -12.79 20.88 -3.57
C GLY A 509 -12.47 20.30 -2.19
N ALA A 510 -11.17 20.09 -1.94
CA ALA A 510 -10.65 19.33 -0.79
C ALA A 510 -10.94 20.00 0.56
N VAL A 511 -10.86 21.34 0.65
CA VAL A 511 -11.07 22.06 1.91
C VAL A 511 -12.48 21.84 2.44
N ILE A 512 -13.50 21.99 1.56
CA ILE A 512 -14.89 21.79 1.93
C ILE A 512 -15.14 20.31 2.28
N ALA A 513 -14.54 19.38 1.54
CA ALA A 513 -14.62 17.96 1.83
C ALA A 513 -14.14 17.65 3.27
N TRP A 514 -12.98 18.17 3.68
CA TRP A 514 -12.46 17.99 5.04
C TRP A 514 -13.32 18.65 6.13
N ILE A 515 -13.88 19.82 5.88
CA ILE A 515 -14.79 20.50 6.82
C ILE A 515 -16.03 19.62 7.06
N VAL A 516 -16.67 19.15 5.98
CA VAL A 516 -17.86 18.32 6.09
C VAL A 516 -17.55 16.97 6.77
N VAL A 517 -16.45 16.34 6.39
CA VAL A 517 -16.00 15.09 7.04
C VAL A 517 -15.74 15.30 8.53
N GLY A 518 -15.09 16.39 8.93
CA GLY A 518 -14.84 16.71 10.34
C GLY A 518 -16.14 16.86 11.15
N ILE A 519 -17.14 17.51 10.58
CA ILE A 519 -18.48 17.65 11.20
C ILE A 519 -19.14 16.26 11.30
N LEU A 520 -19.19 15.52 10.22
CA LEU A 520 -19.82 14.19 10.19
C LEU A 520 -19.13 13.20 11.12
N LEU A 521 -17.81 13.20 11.18
CA LEU A 521 -17.03 12.34 12.09
C LEU A 521 -17.34 12.68 13.54
N THR A 522 -17.45 13.97 13.88
CA THR A 522 -17.82 14.42 15.23
C THR A 522 -19.23 13.94 15.61
N ILE A 523 -20.19 14.07 14.72
CA ILE A 523 -21.57 13.57 14.92
C ILE A 523 -21.56 12.05 15.10
N THR A 524 -20.82 11.35 14.27
CA THR A 524 -20.68 9.90 14.31
C THR A 524 -20.12 9.42 15.65
N VAL A 525 -19.04 10.02 16.13
CA VAL A 525 -18.44 9.69 17.42
C VAL A 525 -19.45 9.91 18.56
N PHE A 526 -20.20 11.00 18.52
CA PHE A 526 -21.22 11.29 19.54
C PHE A 526 -22.36 10.25 19.53
N ILE A 527 -22.82 9.84 18.36
CA ILE A 527 -23.83 8.77 18.22
C ILE A 527 -23.29 7.45 18.74
N LEU A 528 -22.10 7.05 18.32
CA LEU A 528 -21.49 5.79 18.74
C LEU A 528 -21.21 5.73 20.24
N GLN A 529 -20.82 6.85 20.86
CA GLN A 529 -20.68 6.91 22.32
C GLN A 529 -22.01 6.66 23.04
N ARG A 530 -23.12 7.21 22.52
CA ARG A 530 -24.45 6.99 23.10
C ARG A 530 -24.89 5.53 22.95
N VAL A 531 -24.64 4.93 21.80
CA VAL A 531 -24.93 3.51 21.53
C VAL A 531 -24.11 2.63 22.47
N SER A 532 -22.79 2.83 22.52
CA SER A 532 -21.88 2.07 23.37
C SER A 532 -22.28 2.13 24.87
N LYS A 533 -22.71 3.31 25.37
CA LYS A 533 -23.18 3.47 26.75
C LYS A 533 -24.52 2.77 27.00
N LYS A 534 -25.47 2.83 26.07
CA LYS A 534 -26.77 2.14 26.22
C LYS A 534 -26.60 0.63 26.27
N GLU A 535 -25.77 0.07 25.39
CA GLU A 535 -25.47 -1.36 25.38
C GLU A 535 -24.75 -1.80 26.68
N THR A 536 -23.95 -0.91 27.32
CA THR A 536 -23.32 -1.21 28.62
C THR A 536 -24.31 -1.20 29.78
N ALA A 537 -25.37 -0.41 29.70
CA ALA A 537 -26.42 -0.36 30.73
C ALA A 537 -27.42 -1.54 30.60
N ALA A 538 -27.48 -2.19 29.42
CA ALA A 538 -28.37 -3.31 29.15
C ALA A 538 -27.71 -4.70 29.36
N SER A 539 -26.36 -4.77 29.49
CA SER A 539 -25.55 -5.97 29.76
C SER A 539 -25.11 -6.04 31.24
#